data_e959c64c9ea63934d5678be664792b59
#
_entry.id   e959c64c9ea63934d5678be664792b59
#
_cell.length_a   1.000
_cell.length_b   1.000
_cell.length_c   1.000
_cell.angle_alpha   90.00
_cell.angle_beta   90.00
_cell.angle_gamma   90.00
#
_symmetry.space_group_name_H-M   'P 1'
#
loop_
_entity.id
_entity.type
_entity.pdbx_description
1 polymer ?
#
loop_
_entity_poly.entity_id
_entity_poly.type
_entity_poly.pdbx_seq_one_letter_code
_entity_poly.pdbx_strand_id
1 'polypeptide(L)'
;TLSSTAAKVTMPAFIDKSALVARFTTNDGNIVLVDGVTQVSGTTANDFTAPVDYIVSNGKQNVKYTVTITKSSNMAWVAIPKFADAEIYGGGKVLKLSPTNNIPYLAFKHRKSATEDNKIAVVKFEDGAWKAVGPLAGFSDGEVASSYLDLDFGAAGIPYVAFSDNSVVAENGAVKGAASIMKWSGTTWEYVGNKGFIAAQSQNLHMVILNDMPMVLQKNNKAGVYARREMIVSTYNNSWTNGAITSAGAGYTIADCDLAKAGNNAYAIAISATNSMYSVHKYSNGQWEALLPESLESGA
;
A
#
# COMPACT_ATOMS: atom_id res chain seq x y z
N THR A 1 -36.05 20.28 26.13
CA THR A 1 -35.18 19.66 27.16
C THR A 1 -34.05 18.93 26.42
N LEU A 2 -32.81 19.34 26.64
CA LEU A 2 -31.63 18.61 26.11
C LEU A 2 -31.42 17.35 26.96
N SER A 3 -31.52 16.19 26.33
CA SER A 3 -30.99 14.94 26.89
C SER A 3 -29.49 14.91 26.57
N SER A 4 -28.66 14.53 27.49
CA SER A 4 -27.19 14.43 27.27
C SER A 4 -26.69 13.02 27.48
N THR A 5 -25.84 12.55 26.57
CA THR A 5 -25.16 11.26 26.67
C THR A 5 -23.65 11.48 26.63
N ALA A 6 -22.91 10.83 27.52
CA ALA A 6 -21.45 10.87 27.51
C ALA A 6 -20.86 9.65 26.82
N ALA A 7 -19.95 9.86 25.91
CA ALA A 7 -19.17 8.82 25.25
C ALA A 7 -17.68 8.99 25.60
N LYS A 8 -17.03 7.93 26.07
CA LYS A 8 -15.58 7.90 26.31
C LYS A 8 -14.93 6.94 25.33
N VAL A 9 -13.88 7.40 24.67
CA VAL A 9 -13.07 6.60 23.76
C VAL A 9 -11.62 6.63 24.25
N THR A 10 -10.99 5.49 24.40
CA THR A 10 -9.56 5.40 24.71
C THR A 10 -8.80 5.11 23.42
N MET A 11 -7.82 5.94 23.11
CA MET A 11 -6.96 5.81 21.93
C MET A 11 -5.50 5.59 22.32
N PRO A 12 -4.66 5.02 21.43
CA PRO A 12 -3.23 4.88 21.67
C PRO A 12 -2.56 6.21 22.04
N ALA A 13 -1.51 6.15 22.86
CA ALA A 13 -0.82 7.34 23.38
C ALA A 13 -0.24 8.27 22.31
N PHE A 14 0.13 7.71 21.15
CA PHE A 14 0.74 8.44 20.02
C PHE A 14 -0.26 9.18 19.12
N ILE A 15 -1.57 8.98 19.30
CA ILE A 15 -2.58 9.65 18.46
C ILE A 15 -2.58 11.15 18.73
N ASP A 16 -2.49 11.95 17.67
CA ASP A 16 -2.78 13.37 17.72
C ASP A 16 -4.30 13.59 17.80
N LYS A 17 -4.75 14.29 18.84
CA LYS A 17 -6.17 14.56 19.08
C LYS A 17 -6.65 15.87 18.47
N SER A 18 -5.77 16.68 17.91
CA SER A 18 -6.10 18.04 17.45
C SER A 18 -6.94 18.09 16.17
N ALA A 19 -7.01 16.98 15.41
CA ALA A 19 -7.72 16.93 14.13
C ALA A 19 -8.28 15.53 13.83
N LEU A 20 -9.10 14.99 14.74
CA LEU A 20 -9.70 13.67 14.54
C LEU A 20 -11.04 13.76 13.81
N VAL A 21 -11.29 12.80 12.93
CA VAL A 21 -12.52 12.69 12.14
C VAL A 21 -13.41 11.60 12.73
N ALA A 22 -14.61 11.99 13.17
CA ALA A 22 -15.60 11.05 13.70
C ALA A 22 -16.43 10.42 12.58
N ARG A 23 -16.70 9.11 12.69
CA ARG A 23 -17.72 8.42 11.89
C ARG A 23 -18.95 8.19 12.75
N PHE A 24 -20.10 8.59 12.25
CA PHE A 24 -21.40 8.44 12.93
C PHE A 24 -22.51 8.19 11.91
N THR A 25 -23.60 7.61 12.38
CA THR A 25 -24.84 7.47 11.63
C THR A 25 -25.97 8.15 12.40
N THR A 26 -26.90 8.75 11.71
CA THR A 26 -28.10 9.37 12.27
C THR A 26 -29.34 8.86 11.54
N ASN A 27 -30.51 9.02 12.15
CA ASN A 27 -31.77 8.81 11.44
C ASN A 27 -31.96 9.90 10.37
N ASP A 28 -32.75 9.58 9.35
CA ASP A 28 -33.06 10.49 8.25
C ASP A 28 -33.61 11.81 8.76
N GLY A 29 -33.17 12.90 8.16
CA GLY A 29 -33.58 14.26 8.50
C GLY A 29 -32.88 14.87 9.72
N ASN A 30 -32.02 14.14 10.41
CA ASN A 30 -31.21 14.71 11.49
C ASN A 30 -29.90 15.30 10.95
N ILE A 31 -29.50 16.44 11.53
CA ILE A 31 -28.18 17.03 11.32
C ILE A 31 -27.36 16.92 12.59
N VAL A 32 -26.04 16.87 12.43
CA VAL A 32 -25.09 16.85 13.54
C VAL A 32 -24.27 18.12 13.52
N LEU A 33 -24.15 18.78 14.66
CA LEU A 33 -23.45 20.06 14.81
C LEU A 33 -22.37 19.95 15.89
N VAL A 34 -21.24 20.61 15.69
CA VAL A 34 -20.24 20.93 16.71
C VAL A 34 -20.02 22.44 16.64
N ASP A 35 -20.20 23.13 17.75
CA ASP A 35 -20.11 24.60 17.83
C ASP A 35 -20.91 25.34 16.74
N GLY A 36 -22.08 24.80 16.39
CA GLY A 36 -22.96 25.35 15.35
C GLY A 36 -22.57 24.98 13.90
N VAL A 37 -21.45 24.30 13.69
CA VAL A 37 -20.98 23.87 12.38
C VAL A 37 -21.47 22.46 12.06
N THR A 38 -22.12 22.29 10.90
CA THR A 38 -22.61 21.00 10.43
C THR A 38 -21.44 20.01 10.21
N GLN A 39 -21.61 18.82 10.75
CA GLN A 39 -20.63 17.75 10.67
C GLN A 39 -20.98 16.77 9.57
N VAL A 40 -19.98 16.38 8.80
CA VAL A 40 -20.07 15.30 7.79
C VAL A 40 -19.32 14.09 8.31
N SER A 41 -20.04 12.97 8.50
CA SER A 41 -19.49 11.72 9.00
C SER A 41 -18.31 11.24 8.14
N GLY A 42 -17.21 10.93 8.78
CA GLY A 42 -15.99 10.50 8.10
C GLY A 42 -15.21 11.59 7.35
N THR A 43 -15.58 12.87 7.52
CA THR A 43 -14.96 13.98 6.76
C THR A 43 -14.58 15.16 7.66
N THR A 44 -15.50 15.64 8.53
CA THR A 44 -15.22 16.84 9.33
C THR A 44 -14.30 16.51 10.50
N ALA A 45 -13.15 17.18 10.55
CA ALA A 45 -12.19 17.08 11.64
C ALA A 45 -12.57 17.99 12.81
N ASN A 46 -12.37 17.51 14.04
CA ASN A 46 -12.54 18.27 15.28
C ASN A 46 -11.35 18.10 16.21
N ASP A 47 -11.11 19.09 17.06
CA ASP A 47 -10.09 19.03 18.10
C ASP A 47 -10.65 18.38 19.37
N PHE A 48 -10.14 17.17 19.67
CA PHE A 48 -10.47 16.38 20.86
C PHE A 48 -9.41 16.52 21.97
N THR A 49 -8.61 17.55 21.96
CA THR A 49 -7.71 17.86 23.10
C THR A 49 -8.51 18.13 24.38
N ALA A 50 -9.73 18.66 24.21
CA ALA A 50 -10.79 18.74 25.21
C ALA A 50 -12.02 17.90 24.78
N PRO A 51 -12.99 17.63 25.68
CA PRO A 51 -14.26 17.03 25.29
C PRO A 51 -15.00 17.84 24.21
N VAL A 52 -15.57 17.16 23.20
CA VAL A 52 -16.31 17.78 22.10
C VAL A 52 -17.80 17.44 22.23
N ASP A 53 -18.66 18.47 22.15
CA ASP A 53 -20.10 18.33 22.21
C ASP A 53 -20.69 18.24 20.81
N TYR A 54 -21.22 17.07 20.46
CA TYR A 54 -21.99 16.83 19.26
C TYR A 54 -23.47 17.04 19.55
N ILE A 55 -24.12 17.94 18.82
CA ILE A 55 -25.57 18.19 18.92
C ILE A 55 -26.26 17.52 17.74
N VAL A 56 -27.06 16.50 18.01
CA VAL A 56 -27.93 15.88 17.01
C VAL A 56 -29.28 16.60 17.03
N SER A 57 -29.69 17.16 15.91
CA SER A 57 -30.90 17.99 15.78
C SER A 57 -31.81 17.49 14.67
N ASN A 58 -33.11 17.41 14.95
CA ASN A 58 -34.18 17.20 13.94
C ASN A 58 -34.97 18.50 13.61
N GLY A 59 -34.43 19.64 14.00
CA GLY A 59 -35.09 20.95 13.84
C GLY A 59 -36.12 21.29 14.93
N LYS A 60 -36.55 20.31 15.72
CA LYS A 60 -37.50 20.50 16.84
C LYS A 60 -36.90 20.14 18.21
N GLN A 61 -36.04 19.18 18.21
CA GLN A 61 -35.38 18.67 19.42
C GLN A 61 -33.87 18.54 19.17
N ASN A 62 -33.10 18.74 20.23
CA ASN A 62 -31.67 18.58 20.24
C ASN A 62 -31.24 17.55 21.30
N VAL A 63 -30.36 16.65 20.92
CA VAL A 63 -29.69 15.71 21.85
C VAL A 63 -28.21 15.99 21.82
N LYS A 64 -27.63 16.16 23.02
CA LYS A 64 -26.19 16.43 23.16
C LYS A 64 -25.45 15.13 23.47
N TYR A 65 -24.36 14.88 22.75
CA TYR A 65 -23.40 13.82 23.00
C TYR A 65 -22.05 14.46 23.31
N THR A 66 -21.58 14.34 24.56
CA THR A 66 -20.23 14.80 24.93
C THR A 66 -19.25 13.67 24.70
N VAL A 67 -18.36 13.82 23.74
CA VAL A 67 -17.33 12.85 23.37
C VAL A 67 -16.00 13.24 24.01
N THR A 68 -15.48 12.36 24.85
CA THR A 68 -14.16 12.53 25.50
C THR A 68 -13.19 11.49 24.99
N ILE A 69 -12.06 11.92 24.46
CA ILE A 69 -10.97 11.03 24.03
C ILE A 69 -9.85 11.08 25.08
N THR A 70 -9.60 9.91 25.68
CA THR A 70 -8.46 9.69 26.58
C THR A 70 -7.35 8.96 25.84
N LYS A 71 -6.09 9.29 26.13
CA LYS A 71 -4.94 8.51 25.64
C LYS A 71 -4.64 7.38 26.62
N SER A 72 -4.39 6.18 26.09
CA SER A 72 -3.87 5.08 26.89
C SER A 72 -2.47 5.42 27.39
N SER A 73 -2.19 5.17 28.65
CA SER A 73 -0.83 5.28 29.20
C SER A 73 0.06 4.09 28.79
N ASN A 74 -0.55 3.02 28.30
CA ASN A 74 0.17 1.80 27.90
C ASN A 74 0.03 1.59 26.40
N MET A 75 1.17 1.53 25.68
CA MET A 75 1.24 0.97 24.35
C MET A 75 1.24 -0.55 24.50
N ALA A 76 0.05 -1.15 24.43
CA ALA A 76 -0.07 -2.60 24.37
C ALA A 76 -0.35 -3.03 22.93
N TRP A 77 0.32 -4.09 22.49
CA TRP A 77 -0.06 -4.79 21.27
C TRP A 77 -1.43 -5.45 21.50
N VAL A 78 -2.40 -5.07 20.69
CA VAL A 78 -3.71 -5.73 20.70
C VAL A 78 -3.72 -6.71 19.53
N ALA A 79 -4.03 -7.98 19.83
CA ALA A 79 -4.18 -8.99 18.79
C ALA A 79 -5.39 -8.65 17.92
N ILE A 80 -5.18 -8.48 16.63
CA ILE A 80 -6.26 -8.40 15.65
C ILE A 80 -6.81 -9.82 15.43
N PRO A 81 -8.13 -9.99 15.25
CA PRO A 81 -8.70 -11.31 14.96
C PRO A 81 -7.98 -12.00 13.81
N LYS A 82 -7.79 -13.29 13.93
CA LYS A 82 -7.18 -14.10 12.86
C LYS A 82 -8.08 -14.05 11.63
N PHE A 83 -7.46 -13.99 10.48
CA PHE A 83 -8.15 -14.23 9.22
C PHE A 83 -8.34 -15.75 9.07
N ALA A 84 -9.59 -16.22 9.24
CA ALA A 84 -9.86 -17.64 9.47
C ALA A 84 -9.76 -18.54 8.22
N ASP A 85 -9.96 -17.98 7.01
CA ASP A 85 -10.24 -18.76 5.81
C ASP A 85 -9.18 -18.69 4.72
N ALA A 86 -8.00 -18.15 5.02
CA ALA A 86 -6.92 -18.09 4.04
C ALA A 86 -5.64 -18.73 4.57
N GLU A 87 -5.10 -19.64 3.80
CA GLU A 87 -3.74 -20.10 4.01
C GLU A 87 -2.75 -19.17 3.33
N ILE A 88 -2.00 -18.41 4.15
CA ILE A 88 -0.88 -17.60 3.68
C ILE A 88 0.29 -18.53 3.44
N TYR A 89 0.69 -18.68 2.18
CA TYR A 89 1.78 -19.57 1.80
C TYR A 89 3.09 -18.82 1.56
N GLY A 90 4.14 -19.28 2.23
CA GLY A 90 5.50 -18.78 2.03
C GLY A 90 5.73 -17.34 2.44
N GLY A 91 6.80 -16.72 1.93
CA GLY A 91 7.25 -15.38 2.33
C GLY A 91 6.52 -14.20 1.68
N GLY A 92 5.72 -14.45 0.64
CA GLY A 92 5.08 -13.37 -0.11
C GLY A 92 3.88 -12.77 0.62
N LYS A 93 4.14 -11.73 1.42
CA LYS A 93 3.12 -10.93 2.10
C LYS A 93 3.59 -9.51 2.31
N VAL A 94 2.68 -8.55 2.21
CA VAL A 94 2.94 -7.13 2.48
C VAL A 94 1.72 -6.49 3.16
N LEU A 95 1.98 -5.73 4.20
CA LEU A 95 0.99 -4.95 4.95
C LEU A 95 1.24 -3.47 4.69
N LYS A 96 0.20 -2.75 4.28
CA LYS A 96 0.22 -1.28 4.12
C LYS A 96 -1.05 -0.66 4.69
N LEU A 97 -0.95 0.58 5.11
CA LEU A 97 -2.12 1.38 5.50
C LEU A 97 -2.62 2.16 4.29
N SER A 98 -3.93 2.14 4.06
CA SER A 98 -4.55 3.01 3.06
C SER A 98 -4.34 4.48 3.43
N PRO A 99 -3.87 5.33 2.52
CA PRO A 99 -3.57 6.74 2.82
C PRO A 99 -4.82 7.60 3.07
N THR A 100 -6.00 7.12 2.66
CA THR A 100 -7.25 7.89 2.79
C THR A 100 -7.98 7.66 4.11
N ASN A 101 -7.77 6.52 4.77
CA ASN A 101 -8.55 6.15 5.95
C ASN A 101 -7.77 5.34 6.99
N ASN A 102 -6.46 5.14 6.79
CA ASN A 102 -5.56 4.35 7.64
C ASN A 102 -6.03 2.90 7.89
N ILE A 103 -6.88 2.36 7.01
CA ILE A 103 -7.29 0.96 7.09
C ILE A 103 -6.11 0.07 6.68
N PRO A 104 -5.76 -0.96 7.48
CA PRO A 104 -4.75 -1.94 7.10
C PRO A 104 -5.23 -2.82 5.94
N TYR A 105 -4.37 -2.96 4.93
CA TYR A 105 -4.52 -3.92 3.83
C TYR A 105 -3.36 -4.89 3.86
N LEU A 106 -3.66 -6.16 3.66
CA LEU A 106 -2.68 -7.24 3.56
C LEU A 106 -2.82 -7.90 2.19
N ALA A 107 -1.78 -7.80 1.38
CA ALA A 107 -1.63 -8.61 0.17
C ALA A 107 -0.76 -9.82 0.48
N PHE A 108 -1.11 -10.99 -0.03
CA PHE A 108 -0.38 -12.23 0.24
C PHE A 108 -0.58 -13.27 -0.84
N LYS A 109 0.31 -14.25 -0.86
CA LYS A 109 0.15 -15.45 -1.66
C LYS A 109 -0.79 -16.40 -0.94
N HIS A 110 -1.92 -16.68 -1.58
CA HIS A 110 -2.89 -17.66 -1.13
C HIS A 110 -2.64 -19.00 -1.81
N ARG A 111 -2.69 -20.07 -1.02
CA ARG A 111 -2.64 -21.45 -1.51
C ARG A 111 -3.53 -22.31 -0.63
N LYS A 112 -4.49 -22.97 -1.21
CA LYS A 112 -5.42 -23.83 -0.48
C LYS A 112 -4.91 -25.26 -0.31
N SER A 113 -4.11 -25.75 -1.26
CA SER A 113 -3.54 -27.09 -1.21
C SER A 113 -2.18 -27.14 -1.91
N ALA A 114 -1.44 -28.24 -1.74
CA ALA A 114 -0.15 -28.43 -2.38
C ALA A 114 -0.22 -28.51 -3.92
N THR A 115 -1.41 -28.76 -4.46
CA THR A 115 -1.66 -28.93 -5.90
C THR A 115 -2.29 -27.71 -6.56
N GLU A 116 -2.65 -26.68 -5.79
CA GLU A 116 -3.20 -25.44 -6.33
C GLU A 116 -2.11 -24.39 -6.59
N ASP A 117 -2.33 -23.57 -7.61
CA ASP A 117 -1.45 -22.44 -7.93
C ASP A 117 -1.45 -21.40 -6.79
N ASN A 118 -0.27 -20.87 -6.50
CA ASN A 118 -0.15 -19.74 -5.59
C ASN A 118 -0.68 -18.48 -6.28
N LYS A 119 -1.81 -17.97 -5.85
CA LYS A 119 -2.42 -16.74 -6.38
C LYS A 119 -2.32 -15.59 -5.41
N ILE A 120 -2.46 -14.37 -5.88
CA ILE A 120 -2.50 -13.17 -5.02
C ILE A 120 -3.91 -12.97 -4.49
N ALA A 121 -4.02 -12.79 -3.19
CA ALA A 121 -5.22 -12.33 -2.51
C ALA A 121 -4.92 -11.06 -1.71
N VAL A 122 -5.94 -10.22 -1.54
CA VAL A 122 -5.89 -9.01 -0.74
C VAL A 122 -7.06 -9.00 0.23
N VAL A 123 -6.78 -8.63 1.46
CA VAL A 123 -7.79 -8.37 2.50
C VAL A 123 -7.56 -7.01 3.13
N LYS A 124 -8.61 -6.42 3.68
CA LYS A 124 -8.54 -5.20 4.49
C LYS A 124 -9.16 -5.44 5.85
N PHE A 125 -8.65 -4.77 6.88
CA PHE A 125 -9.23 -4.82 8.22
C PHE A 125 -10.16 -3.63 8.44
N GLU A 126 -11.45 -3.89 8.49
CA GLU A 126 -12.49 -2.86 8.59
C GLU A 126 -13.63 -3.35 9.47
N ASP A 127 -14.18 -2.48 10.32
CA ASP A 127 -15.27 -2.79 11.27
C ASP A 127 -14.96 -3.98 12.19
N GLY A 128 -13.71 -4.08 12.64
CA GLY A 128 -13.25 -5.13 13.55
C GLY A 128 -13.03 -6.51 12.92
N ALA A 129 -13.07 -6.63 11.59
CA ALA A 129 -12.88 -7.89 10.87
C ALA A 129 -12.05 -7.72 9.60
N TRP A 130 -11.39 -8.81 9.19
CA TRP A 130 -10.76 -8.90 7.89
C TRP A 130 -11.81 -9.18 6.81
N LYS A 131 -11.83 -8.37 5.77
CA LYS A 131 -12.74 -8.48 4.62
C LYS A 131 -11.92 -8.67 3.35
N ALA A 132 -12.33 -9.59 2.48
CA ALA A 132 -11.68 -9.77 1.20
C ALA A 132 -11.87 -8.56 0.28
N VAL A 133 -10.85 -8.21 -0.48
CA VAL A 133 -10.90 -7.24 -1.57
C VAL A 133 -10.81 -8.01 -2.88
N GLY A 134 -11.96 -8.43 -3.38
CA GLY A 134 -12.08 -9.36 -4.50
C GLY A 134 -12.08 -10.83 -4.07
N PRO A 135 -11.76 -11.77 -4.98
CA PRO A 135 -11.78 -13.20 -4.69
C PRO A 135 -10.73 -13.61 -3.67
N LEU A 136 -11.16 -14.28 -2.60
CA LEU A 136 -10.25 -14.78 -1.56
C LEU A 136 -9.36 -15.93 -2.05
N ALA A 137 -9.85 -16.72 -3.01
CA ALA A 137 -9.06 -17.76 -3.67
C ALA A 137 -7.92 -17.22 -4.55
N GLY A 138 -7.76 -15.88 -4.59
CA GLY A 138 -6.78 -15.19 -5.39
C GLY A 138 -7.29 -14.74 -6.75
N PHE A 139 -6.75 -13.64 -7.24
CA PHE A 139 -7.21 -12.96 -8.45
C PHE A 139 -6.20 -12.97 -9.61
N SER A 140 -4.92 -13.33 -9.37
CA SER A 140 -3.95 -13.47 -10.45
C SER A 140 -4.34 -14.64 -11.37
N ASP A 141 -4.03 -14.53 -12.67
CA ASP A 141 -4.42 -15.54 -13.67
C ASP A 141 -3.81 -16.91 -13.39
N GLY A 142 -2.59 -16.94 -12.89
CA GLY A 142 -1.88 -18.15 -12.56
C GLY A 142 -0.95 -18.00 -11.36
N GLU A 143 0.00 -18.94 -11.27
CA GLU A 143 0.95 -18.99 -10.18
C GLU A 143 1.83 -17.74 -10.11
N VAL A 144 2.05 -17.26 -8.90
CA VAL A 144 3.02 -16.20 -8.60
C VAL A 144 4.37 -16.83 -8.27
N ALA A 145 5.40 -16.47 -9.03
CA ALA A 145 6.68 -17.15 -9.07
C ALA A 145 7.47 -17.15 -7.76
N SER A 146 7.35 -16.09 -6.99
CA SER A 146 8.26 -15.87 -5.87
C SER A 146 7.57 -15.23 -4.69
N SER A 147 8.33 -14.97 -3.65
CA SER A 147 7.89 -14.20 -2.48
C SER A 147 7.82 -12.70 -2.76
N TYR A 148 8.18 -12.26 -3.97
CA TYR A 148 8.24 -10.85 -4.32
C TYR A 148 6.89 -10.36 -4.79
N LEU A 149 6.23 -9.65 -3.90
CA LEU A 149 5.03 -8.88 -4.17
C LEU A 149 5.10 -7.58 -3.37
N ASP A 150 4.46 -6.54 -3.86
CA ASP A 150 4.30 -5.28 -3.14
C ASP A 150 2.89 -4.73 -3.31
N LEU A 151 2.48 -3.88 -2.38
CA LEU A 151 1.18 -3.23 -2.32
C LEU A 151 1.39 -1.73 -2.12
N ASP A 152 0.74 -0.90 -2.92
CA ASP A 152 0.66 0.53 -2.67
C ASP A 152 -0.69 1.09 -3.14
N PHE A 153 -0.95 2.37 -2.90
CA PHE A 153 -2.24 2.99 -3.15
C PHE A 153 -2.11 4.22 -4.03
N GLY A 154 -3.06 4.37 -4.98
CA GLY A 154 -3.32 5.62 -5.65
C GLY A 154 -3.94 6.68 -4.72
N ALA A 155 -4.06 7.91 -5.22
CA ALA A 155 -4.54 9.06 -4.44
C ALA A 155 -5.94 8.86 -3.85
N ALA A 156 -6.82 8.15 -4.54
CA ALA A 156 -8.17 7.81 -4.07
C ALA A 156 -8.21 6.62 -3.10
N GLY A 157 -7.04 6.10 -2.65
CA GLY A 157 -6.97 4.90 -1.82
C GLY A 157 -7.24 3.60 -2.58
N ILE A 158 -7.14 3.62 -3.90
CA ILE A 158 -7.27 2.43 -4.75
C ILE A 158 -6.02 1.57 -4.56
N PRO A 159 -6.14 0.30 -4.13
CA PRO A 159 -5.00 -0.57 -3.98
C PRO A 159 -4.47 -1.10 -5.32
N TYR A 160 -3.15 -1.14 -5.43
CA TYR A 160 -2.38 -1.73 -6.51
C TYR A 160 -1.49 -2.83 -5.93
N VAL A 161 -1.36 -3.94 -6.63
CA VAL A 161 -0.44 -5.04 -6.26
C VAL A 161 0.49 -5.32 -7.42
N ALA A 162 1.79 -5.28 -7.14
CA ALA A 162 2.85 -5.72 -8.05
C ALA A 162 3.34 -7.10 -7.66
N PHE A 163 3.60 -7.96 -8.61
CA PHE A 163 4.05 -9.33 -8.34
C PHE A 163 4.85 -9.93 -9.50
N SER A 164 5.66 -10.94 -9.18
CA SER A 164 6.38 -11.75 -10.17
C SER A 164 5.44 -12.83 -10.72
N ASP A 165 5.07 -12.73 -11.99
CA ASP A 165 3.99 -13.48 -12.63
C ASP A 165 4.51 -14.67 -13.42
N ASN A 166 4.22 -15.89 -12.97
CA ASN A 166 4.58 -17.12 -13.65
C ASN A 166 3.63 -17.52 -14.77
N SER A 167 2.47 -16.88 -14.84
CA SER A 167 1.49 -17.15 -15.89
C SER A 167 1.81 -16.42 -17.21
N VAL A 168 2.85 -15.59 -17.21
CA VAL A 168 3.37 -14.99 -18.44
C VAL A 168 4.05 -16.06 -19.27
N VAL A 169 3.48 -16.35 -20.44
CA VAL A 169 4.08 -17.24 -21.43
C VAL A 169 5.06 -16.42 -22.27
N ALA A 170 6.22 -16.98 -22.54
CA ALA A 170 7.31 -16.33 -23.27
C ALA A 170 6.98 -16.14 -24.78
N GLU A 171 5.94 -15.39 -25.08
CA GLU A 171 5.73 -14.83 -26.40
C GLU A 171 6.43 -13.49 -26.46
N ASN A 172 7.20 -13.27 -27.50
CA ASN A 172 7.91 -11.99 -27.77
C ASN A 172 8.91 -11.54 -26.70
N GLY A 173 9.62 -12.47 -26.05
CA GLY A 173 10.68 -12.14 -25.09
C GLY A 173 10.20 -11.96 -23.66
N ALA A 174 8.91 -12.09 -23.37
CA ALA A 174 8.43 -12.15 -22.00
C ALA A 174 9.05 -13.35 -21.25
N VAL A 175 9.41 -13.17 -20.02
CA VAL A 175 10.11 -14.17 -19.18
C VAL A 175 9.17 -14.62 -18.10
N LYS A 176 9.06 -15.94 -17.88
CA LYS A 176 8.35 -16.49 -16.71
C LYS A 176 8.88 -15.83 -15.44
N GLY A 177 7.97 -15.27 -14.63
CA GLY A 177 8.33 -14.47 -13.48
C GLY A 177 8.59 -12.99 -13.78
N ALA A 178 8.18 -12.48 -14.94
CA ALA A 178 8.15 -11.05 -15.23
C ALA A 178 7.19 -10.30 -14.29
N ALA A 179 7.43 -9.00 -14.10
CA ALA A 179 6.55 -8.18 -13.26
C ALA A 179 5.19 -7.96 -13.92
N SER A 180 4.13 -8.11 -13.15
CA SER A 180 2.77 -7.69 -13.47
C SER A 180 2.23 -6.81 -12.37
N ILE A 181 1.34 -5.87 -12.71
CA ILE A 181 0.60 -5.07 -11.74
C ILE A 181 -0.88 -5.22 -11.99
N MET A 182 -1.64 -5.36 -10.91
CA MET A 182 -3.10 -5.26 -10.93
C MET A 182 -3.57 -4.17 -9.99
N LYS A 183 -4.66 -3.49 -10.35
CA LYS A 183 -5.37 -2.50 -9.52
C LYS A 183 -6.80 -2.93 -9.28
N TRP A 184 -7.34 -2.53 -8.15
CA TRP A 184 -8.75 -2.75 -7.83
C TRP A 184 -9.64 -1.71 -8.52
N SER A 185 -10.61 -2.14 -9.34
CA SER A 185 -11.55 -1.25 -10.04
C SER A 185 -12.77 -0.85 -9.20
N GLY A 186 -12.88 -1.39 -7.99
CA GLY A 186 -14.09 -1.31 -7.16
C GLY A 186 -14.91 -2.61 -7.18
N THR A 187 -14.78 -3.41 -8.23
CA THR A 187 -15.50 -4.67 -8.41
C THR A 187 -14.59 -5.84 -8.77
N THR A 188 -13.51 -5.60 -9.48
CA THR A 188 -12.58 -6.63 -9.93
C THR A 188 -11.14 -6.12 -9.94
N TRP A 189 -10.18 -7.04 -9.96
CA TRP A 189 -8.77 -6.72 -10.18
C TRP A 189 -8.46 -6.71 -11.66
N GLU A 190 -7.82 -5.67 -12.14
CA GLU A 190 -7.51 -5.44 -13.54
C GLU A 190 -6.02 -5.19 -13.74
N TYR A 191 -5.44 -5.76 -14.79
CA TYR A 191 -4.04 -5.49 -15.13
C TYR A 191 -3.83 -4.02 -15.51
N VAL A 192 -2.72 -3.47 -15.05
CA VAL A 192 -2.28 -2.13 -15.43
C VAL A 192 -1.36 -2.26 -16.64
N GLY A 193 -1.90 -1.99 -17.82
CA GLY A 193 -1.21 -2.23 -19.08
C GLY A 193 -1.04 -3.73 -19.37
N ASN A 194 0.07 -4.10 -19.96
CA ASN A 194 0.34 -5.48 -20.35
C ASN A 194 0.76 -6.34 -19.15
N LYS A 195 0.26 -7.56 -19.11
CA LYS A 195 0.75 -8.61 -18.23
C LYS A 195 2.21 -8.94 -18.58
N GLY A 196 3.06 -9.07 -17.56
CA GLY A 196 4.49 -9.30 -17.77
C GLY A 196 5.15 -8.19 -18.61
N PHE A 197 5.00 -6.95 -18.19
CA PHE A 197 5.36 -5.76 -18.96
C PHE A 197 6.86 -5.56 -19.21
N ILE A 198 7.70 -6.47 -18.71
CA ILE A 198 9.16 -6.38 -18.85
C ILE A 198 9.78 -7.72 -19.17
N ALA A 199 10.75 -7.75 -20.09
CA ALA A 199 11.53 -8.93 -20.47
C ALA A 199 12.61 -9.27 -19.42
N ALA A 200 12.24 -9.33 -18.14
CA ALA A 200 13.13 -9.63 -17.02
C ALA A 200 12.42 -10.52 -15.99
N GLN A 201 13.14 -11.43 -15.38
CA GLN A 201 12.64 -12.20 -14.25
C GLN A 201 12.79 -11.38 -12.98
N SER A 202 11.66 -10.96 -12.40
CA SER A 202 11.60 -10.00 -11.30
C SER A 202 11.94 -10.61 -9.96
N GLN A 203 12.92 -10.03 -9.29
CA GLN A 203 13.26 -10.25 -7.89
C GLN A 203 13.40 -8.91 -7.16
N ASN A 204 13.31 -8.92 -5.82
CA ASN A 204 13.38 -7.71 -5.00
C ASN A 204 12.52 -6.60 -5.63
N LEU A 205 11.25 -6.92 -5.82
CA LEU A 205 10.29 -6.07 -6.51
C LEU A 205 9.64 -5.15 -5.49
N HIS A 206 9.73 -3.85 -5.72
CA HIS A 206 9.14 -2.80 -4.91
C HIS A 206 8.34 -1.85 -5.80
N MET A 207 7.23 -1.34 -5.29
CA MET A 207 6.33 -0.47 -6.04
C MET A 207 5.95 0.76 -5.23
N VAL A 208 5.89 1.89 -5.91
CA VAL A 208 5.19 3.09 -5.41
C VAL A 208 4.22 3.60 -6.46
N ILE A 209 3.14 4.21 -6.00
CA ILE A 209 2.19 4.91 -6.88
C ILE A 209 2.43 6.42 -6.70
N LEU A 210 2.90 7.07 -7.76
CA LEU A 210 3.14 8.51 -7.81
C LEU A 210 2.14 9.16 -8.77
N ASN A 211 1.28 10.06 -8.27
CA ASN A 211 0.26 10.72 -9.09
C ASN A 211 -0.58 9.72 -9.91
N ASP A 212 -1.03 8.65 -9.24
CA ASP A 212 -1.75 7.51 -9.83
C ASP A 212 -0.99 6.72 -10.91
N MET A 213 0.30 6.96 -11.07
CA MET A 213 1.18 6.22 -11.98
C MET A 213 2.05 5.24 -11.20
N PRO A 214 1.97 3.94 -11.49
CA PRO A 214 2.86 2.95 -10.92
C PRO A 214 4.31 3.13 -11.36
N MET A 215 5.21 3.05 -10.37
CA MET A 215 6.64 2.91 -10.57
C MET A 215 7.12 1.66 -9.84
N VAL A 216 7.84 0.80 -10.54
CA VAL A 216 8.39 -0.45 -10.01
C VAL A 216 9.90 -0.42 -10.10
N LEU A 217 10.56 -0.73 -8.99
CA LEU A 217 11.98 -1.02 -8.94
C LEU A 217 12.17 -2.52 -8.74
N GLN A 218 13.06 -3.13 -9.49
CA GLN A 218 13.32 -4.56 -9.42
C GLN A 218 14.74 -4.93 -9.78
N LYS A 219 15.16 -6.10 -9.32
CA LYS A 219 16.38 -6.78 -9.74
C LYS A 219 16.03 -7.85 -10.77
N ASN A 220 16.76 -7.91 -11.88
CA ASN A 220 16.63 -9.01 -12.82
C ASN A 220 17.37 -10.25 -12.34
N ASN A 221 16.69 -11.39 -12.27
CA ASN A 221 17.31 -12.64 -11.83
C ASN A 221 17.93 -13.48 -12.97
N LYS A 222 17.54 -13.25 -14.19
CA LYS A 222 17.95 -14.06 -15.36
C LYS A 222 18.58 -13.19 -16.43
N ALA A 223 19.77 -13.56 -16.91
CA ALA A 223 20.37 -12.91 -18.05
C ALA A 223 19.49 -13.06 -19.33
N GLY A 224 19.43 -12.02 -20.12
CA GLY A 224 18.62 -11.94 -21.34
C GLY A 224 18.75 -10.54 -21.94
N VAL A 225 17.63 -9.85 -22.14
CA VAL A 225 17.60 -8.44 -22.57
C VAL A 225 18.34 -7.54 -21.56
N TYR A 226 18.21 -7.87 -20.28
CA TYR A 226 18.92 -7.22 -19.17
C TYR A 226 19.96 -8.15 -18.58
N ALA A 227 21.04 -7.59 -18.04
CA ALA A 227 22.05 -8.37 -17.33
C ALA A 227 21.46 -9.03 -16.08
N ARG A 228 22.03 -10.17 -15.66
CA ARG A 228 21.66 -10.76 -14.38
C ARG A 228 22.04 -9.80 -13.25
N ARG A 229 21.13 -9.59 -12.30
CA ARG A 229 21.21 -8.64 -11.18
C ARG A 229 21.13 -7.17 -11.61
N GLU A 230 20.82 -6.87 -12.86
CA GLU A 230 20.61 -5.49 -13.28
C GLU A 230 19.44 -4.85 -12.53
N MET A 231 19.65 -3.62 -12.07
CA MET A 231 18.63 -2.81 -11.44
C MET A 231 17.79 -2.14 -12.53
N ILE A 232 16.50 -2.41 -12.50
CA ILE A 232 15.59 -1.91 -13.54
C ILE A 232 14.46 -1.15 -12.85
N VAL A 233 14.13 0.02 -13.39
CA VAL A 233 12.94 0.78 -13.06
C VAL A 233 11.94 0.72 -14.21
N SER A 234 10.68 0.52 -13.89
CA SER A 234 9.57 0.54 -14.83
C SER A 234 8.54 1.55 -14.38
N THR A 235 8.08 2.41 -15.28
CA THR A 235 7.04 3.40 -15.02
C THR A 235 5.89 3.25 -15.99
N TYR A 236 4.67 3.45 -15.53
CA TYR A 236 3.48 3.38 -16.35
C TYR A 236 2.84 4.77 -16.51
N ASN A 237 2.72 5.21 -17.78
CA ASN A 237 1.93 6.37 -18.17
C ASN A 237 1.23 6.05 -19.49
N ASN A 238 0.06 5.44 -19.45
CA ASN A 238 -0.67 4.84 -20.57
C ASN A 238 0.08 3.71 -21.29
N SER A 239 1.38 3.60 -21.13
CA SER A 239 2.22 2.49 -21.58
C SER A 239 3.39 2.31 -20.61
N TRP A 240 3.97 1.11 -20.59
CA TRP A 240 5.16 0.82 -19.79
C TRP A 240 6.43 1.33 -20.47
N THR A 241 7.25 2.04 -19.68
CA THR A 241 8.62 2.39 -20.04
C THR A 241 9.56 1.69 -19.06
N ASN A 242 10.51 0.93 -19.59
CA ASN A 242 11.46 0.14 -18.80
C ASN A 242 12.89 0.65 -19.07
N GLY A 243 13.69 0.78 -18.01
CA GLY A 243 15.06 1.25 -18.15
C GLY A 243 15.86 1.21 -16.86
N ALA A 244 17.08 1.68 -16.94
CA ALA A 244 17.94 1.84 -15.76
C ALA A 244 17.57 3.12 -14.99
N ILE A 245 17.91 3.17 -13.71
CA ILE A 245 18.00 4.43 -12.98
C ILE A 245 19.20 5.19 -13.57
N THR A 246 18.95 6.28 -14.27
CA THR A 246 19.97 7.00 -15.06
C THR A 246 21.15 7.48 -14.23
N SER A 247 20.90 7.87 -12.98
CA SER A 247 21.95 8.28 -12.04
C SER A 247 22.81 7.14 -11.50
N ALA A 248 22.37 5.87 -11.66
CA ALA A 248 23.16 4.68 -11.32
C ALA A 248 23.98 4.15 -12.50
N GLY A 249 23.67 4.59 -13.71
CA GLY A 249 24.25 4.09 -14.95
C GLY A 249 23.55 2.86 -15.52
N ALA A 250 23.72 2.65 -16.83
CA ALA A 250 23.20 1.48 -17.51
C ALA A 250 23.96 0.21 -17.08
N GLY A 251 23.23 -0.91 -16.92
CA GLY A 251 23.82 -2.17 -16.51
C GLY A 251 24.24 -2.25 -15.05
N TYR A 252 23.83 -1.29 -14.20
CA TYR A 252 24.14 -1.30 -12.78
C TYR A 252 23.53 -2.54 -12.11
N THR A 253 24.38 -3.36 -11.52
CA THR A 253 23.98 -4.63 -10.89
C THR A 253 23.92 -4.51 -9.39
N ILE A 254 22.86 -5.07 -8.78
CA ILE A 254 22.55 -4.94 -7.37
C ILE A 254 22.41 -6.28 -6.67
N ALA A 255 22.77 -6.30 -5.39
CA ALA A 255 22.47 -7.40 -4.49
C ALA A 255 21.03 -7.28 -3.97
N ASP A 256 20.65 -6.07 -3.56
CA ASP A 256 19.34 -5.75 -2.99
C ASP A 256 18.93 -4.31 -3.31
N CYS A 257 17.64 -4.00 -3.19
CA CYS A 257 17.10 -2.65 -3.37
C CYS A 257 15.82 -2.46 -2.57
N ASP A 258 15.43 -1.20 -2.36
CA ASP A 258 14.13 -0.81 -1.84
C ASP A 258 13.66 0.50 -2.51
N LEU A 259 12.36 0.74 -2.51
CA LEU A 259 11.72 1.89 -3.13
C LEU A 259 10.66 2.48 -2.18
N ALA A 260 10.78 3.75 -1.91
CA ALA A 260 9.84 4.49 -1.08
C ALA A 260 9.35 5.76 -1.78
N LYS A 261 8.23 6.33 -1.33
CA LYS A 261 7.75 7.64 -1.79
C LYS A 261 7.62 8.63 -0.66
N ALA A 262 7.85 9.90 -0.96
CA ALA A 262 7.52 11.02 -0.09
C ALA A 262 7.00 12.18 -0.93
N GLY A 263 5.74 12.54 -0.73
CA GLY A 263 5.03 13.47 -1.60
C GLY A 263 5.03 12.97 -3.05
N ASN A 264 5.46 13.82 -3.98
CA ASN A 264 5.52 13.51 -5.41
C ASN A 264 6.89 12.96 -5.86
N ASN A 265 7.74 12.55 -4.92
CA ASN A 265 9.06 12.01 -5.21
C ASN A 265 9.13 10.52 -4.87
N ALA A 266 9.92 9.76 -5.65
CA ALA A 266 10.35 8.42 -5.27
C ALA A 266 11.82 8.44 -4.83
N TYR A 267 12.15 7.52 -3.94
CA TYR A 267 13.51 7.33 -3.43
C TYR A 267 13.86 5.86 -3.55
N ALA A 268 14.95 5.57 -4.24
CA ALA A 268 15.50 4.24 -4.37
C ALA A 268 16.80 4.13 -3.58
N ILE A 269 16.94 3.07 -2.81
CA ILE A 269 18.22 2.63 -2.25
C ILE A 269 18.63 1.34 -2.94
N ALA A 270 19.90 1.19 -3.23
CA ALA A 270 20.44 -0.04 -3.79
C ALA A 270 21.78 -0.40 -3.14
N ILE A 271 22.02 -1.71 -3.05
CA ILE A 271 23.30 -2.27 -2.65
C ILE A 271 23.96 -2.83 -3.89
N SER A 272 25.12 -2.32 -4.25
CA SER A 272 25.90 -2.82 -5.39
C SER A 272 26.25 -4.30 -5.22
N ALA A 273 26.08 -5.06 -6.28
CA ALA A 273 26.48 -6.47 -6.30
C ALA A 273 28.01 -6.67 -6.46
N THR A 274 28.73 -5.61 -6.81
CA THR A 274 30.16 -5.65 -7.10
C THR A 274 31.04 -5.37 -5.88
N ASN A 275 30.66 -4.34 -5.10
CA ASN A 275 31.49 -3.86 -3.98
C ASN A 275 30.71 -3.72 -2.67
N SER A 276 29.42 -4.11 -2.64
CA SER A 276 28.53 -4.01 -1.47
C SER A 276 28.29 -2.58 -0.97
N MET A 277 28.62 -1.57 -1.76
CA MET A 277 28.38 -0.17 -1.41
C MET A 277 26.93 0.21 -1.63
N TYR A 278 26.45 1.18 -0.84
CA TYR A 278 25.10 1.72 -0.96
C TYR A 278 25.06 2.92 -1.92
N SER A 279 23.99 3.02 -2.66
CA SER A 279 23.63 4.22 -3.41
C SER A 279 22.20 4.63 -3.11
N VAL A 280 21.93 5.93 -3.08
CA VAL A 280 20.60 6.49 -2.88
C VAL A 280 20.28 7.42 -4.03
N HIS A 281 19.12 7.21 -4.63
CA HIS A 281 18.65 7.96 -5.78
C HIS A 281 17.27 8.55 -5.49
N LYS A 282 17.02 9.75 -5.99
CA LYS A 282 15.72 10.43 -5.94
C LYS A 282 15.17 10.62 -7.33
N TYR A 283 13.91 10.30 -7.51
CA TYR A 283 13.14 10.65 -8.70
C TYR A 283 12.27 11.87 -8.42
N SER A 284 12.46 12.92 -9.19
CA SER A 284 11.64 14.13 -9.16
C SER A 284 11.55 14.74 -10.55
N ASN A 285 10.40 15.31 -10.90
CA ASN A 285 10.20 15.98 -12.20
C ASN A 285 10.62 15.15 -13.43
N GLY A 286 10.38 13.84 -13.39
CA GLY A 286 10.70 12.94 -14.50
C GLY A 286 12.15 12.47 -14.56
N GLN A 287 13.00 12.85 -13.63
CA GLN A 287 14.44 12.57 -13.65
C GLN A 287 14.91 11.88 -12.37
N TRP A 288 15.90 11.01 -12.52
CA TRP A 288 16.64 10.42 -11.40
C TRP A 288 17.91 11.23 -11.11
N GLU A 289 18.15 11.55 -9.86
CA GLU A 289 19.37 12.17 -9.36
C GLU A 289 20.00 11.30 -8.26
N ALA A 290 21.32 11.20 -8.22
CA ALA A 290 22.01 10.56 -7.11
C ALA A 290 22.10 11.53 -5.93
N LEU A 291 21.49 11.15 -4.79
CA LEU A 291 21.64 11.86 -3.52
C LEU A 291 22.91 11.39 -2.79
N LEU A 292 23.19 10.10 -2.90
CA LEU A 292 24.38 9.47 -2.39
C LEU A 292 24.91 8.57 -3.48
N PRO A 293 25.93 8.99 -4.23
CA PRO A 293 26.62 8.12 -5.15
C PRO A 293 27.29 6.99 -4.37
N GLU A 294 27.64 5.91 -5.03
CA GLU A 294 28.25 4.72 -4.46
C GLU A 294 29.51 5.04 -3.64
N SER A 295 29.38 5.40 -2.37
CA SER A 295 30.48 5.95 -1.56
C SER A 295 30.42 5.62 -0.07
N LEU A 296 29.34 4.96 0.40
CA LEU A 296 29.34 4.45 1.77
C LEU A 296 29.90 3.04 1.80
N GLU A 297 31.04 2.89 2.46
CA GLU A 297 31.54 1.56 2.80
C GLU A 297 30.47 0.83 3.61
N SER A 298 30.19 -0.43 3.25
CA SER A 298 29.45 -1.32 4.15
C SER A 298 30.27 -1.40 5.44
N GLY A 299 29.74 -0.84 6.52
CA GLY A 299 30.41 -0.86 7.82
C GLY A 299 30.83 -2.28 8.15
N ALA A 300 32.04 -2.41 8.60
CA ALA A 300 32.68 -3.66 9.01
C ALA A 300 31.94 -4.34 10.18
#